data_6ecc2a9331f005d15cd0c2f4e5bf4e06
#
_entry.id   6ecc2a9331f005d15cd0c2f4e5bf4e06
#
_cell.length_a   1.000
_cell.length_b   1.000
_cell.length_c   1.000
_cell.angle_alpha   90.00
_cell.angle_beta   90.00
_cell.angle_gamma   90.00
#
_symmetry.space_group_name_H-M   'P 1'
#
loop_
_entity.id
_entity.type
_entity.pdbx_description
1 polymer ?
#
loop_
_entity_poly.entity_id
_entity_poly.type
_entity_poly.pdbx_seq_one_letter_code
_entity_poly.pdbx_strand_id
1 'polypeptide(L)'
;NGSGAEVYGINIDGKIAHGRDASLQVGFTAQRSRYKELTYWSEDSSVEGTRNMPRTPDYYGYFTFTAAPSKNFDFSLSGVYTGRMHVPHFAPTDEIPSDSPYQYIVKDEMVHTPDFFDFNVKLNYTFVLNEHVKLQLNGGVQNIFNAFQEDLDRGVFRDSGYFYGPTQPRTYFIGIKLFN
;
A
#
# COMPACT_ATOMS: atom_id res chain seq x y z
N ASN A 1 20.90 20.89 6.95
CA ASN A 1 19.52 21.36 7.09
C ASN A 1 18.95 21.61 5.71
N GLY A 2 17.86 20.93 5.36
CA GLY A 2 17.19 21.15 4.08
C GLY A 2 16.46 22.50 4.03
N SER A 3 16.09 22.91 2.83
CA SER A 3 15.38 24.18 2.53
C SER A 3 13.97 24.28 3.11
N GLY A 4 13.51 23.24 3.82
CA GLY A 4 12.17 23.14 4.36
C GLY A 4 11.14 22.64 3.35
N ALA A 5 10.03 22.15 3.88
CA ALA A 5 8.91 21.64 3.09
C ALA A 5 7.59 22.16 3.62
N GLU A 6 6.58 22.15 2.77
CA GLU A 6 5.20 22.50 3.09
C GLU A 6 4.29 21.34 2.74
N VAL A 7 3.42 20.98 3.67
CA VAL A 7 2.35 20.00 3.46
C VAL A 7 1.03 20.63 3.86
N TYR A 8 0.07 20.63 2.98
CA TYR A 8 -1.28 21.10 3.25
C TYR A 8 -2.29 20.19 2.58
N GLY A 9 -3.45 20.04 3.19
CA GLY A 9 -4.46 19.16 2.67
C GLY A 9 -5.71 19.08 3.53
N ILE A 10 -6.59 18.20 3.14
CA ILE A 10 -7.85 17.90 3.84
C ILE A 10 -7.88 16.40 4.10
N ASN A 11 -8.21 16.05 5.34
CA ASN A 11 -8.50 14.69 5.73
C ASN A 11 -9.97 14.59 6.17
N ILE A 12 -10.69 13.61 5.63
CA ILE A 12 -12.06 13.30 5.98
C ILE A 12 -12.10 11.86 6.46
N ASP A 13 -12.64 11.66 7.66
CA ASP A 13 -12.81 10.35 8.27
C ASP A 13 -14.25 10.22 8.77
N GLY A 14 -14.88 9.07 8.56
CA GLY A 14 -16.24 8.83 8.96
C GLY A 14 -16.52 7.36 9.23
N LYS A 15 -17.43 7.14 10.18
CA LYS A 15 -17.94 5.80 10.50
C LYS A 15 -19.45 5.84 10.65
N ILE A 16 -20.10 4.89 9.96
CA ILE A 16 -21.54 4.65 10.07
C ILE A 16 -21.71 3.21 10.58
N ALA A 17 -22.60 3.01 11.54
CA ALA A 17 -22.93 1.69 12.05
C ALA A 17 -24.45 1.50 12.10
N HIS A 18 -24.90 0.31 11.73
CA HIS A 18 -26.27 -0.13 11.86
C HIS A 18 -26.37 -1.20 12.94
N GLY A 19 -26.70 -0.76 14.15
CA GLY A 19 -26.71 -1.65 15.31
C GLY A 19 -25.35 -2.31 15.56
N ARG A 20 -25.39 -3.62 15.78
CA ARG A 20 -24.20 -4.48 15.89
C ARG A 20 -23.92 -5.27 14.63
N ASP A 21 -24.80 -5.18 13.65
CA ASP A 21 -24.86 -6.09 12.51
C ASP A 21 -24.00 -5.62 11.33
N ALA A 22 -23.80 -4.30 11.19
CA ALA A 22 -22.98 -3.77 10.13
C ALA A 22 -22.31 -2.45 10.50
N SER A 23 -21.10 -2.21 9.98
CA SER A 23 -20.45 -0.91 10.05
C SER A 23 -19.60 -0.65 8.80
N LEU A 24 -19.57 0.60 8.40
CA LEU A 24 -18.69 1.12 7.36
C LEU A 24 -17.85 2.25 7.94
N GLN A 25 -16.55 2.13 7.84
CA GLN A 25 -15.60 3.19 8.11
C GLN A 25 -14.89 3.56 6.82
N VAL A 26 -14.74 4.84 6.56
CA VAL A 26 -14.04 5.37 5.39
C VAL A 26 -13.15 6.53 5.82
N GLY A 27 -12.00 6.64 5.21
CA GLY A 27 -11.10 7.78 5.36
C GLY A 27 -10.51 8.15 4.02
N PHE A 28 -10.38 9.44 3.75
CA PHE A 28 -9.80 9.95 2.53
C PHE A 28 -8.98 11.20 2.82
N THR A 29 -7.79 11.26 2.26
CA THR A 29 -6.88 12.40 2.35
C THR A 29 -6.57 12.93 0.96
N ALA A 30 -6.73 14.23 0.79
CA ALA A 30 -6.21 14.97 -0.33
C ALA A 30 -5.17 15.95 0.21
N GLN A 31 -3.93 15.85 -0.24
CA GLN A 31 -2.83 16.68 0.25
C GLN A 31 -1.92 17.13 -0.88
N ARG A 32 -1.09 18.11 -0.58
CA ARG A 32 0.00 18.53 -1.44
C ARG A 32 1.26 18.70 -0.60
N SER A 33 2.31 17.98 -0.98
CA SER A 33 3.58 17.96 -0.26
C SER A 33 4.68 18.47 -1.18
N ARG A 34 5.31 19.61 -0.83
CA ARG A 34 6.30 20.25 -1.68
C ARG A 34 7.46 20.82 -0.88
N TYR A 35 8.63 20.76 -1.45
CA TYR A 35 9.78 21.54 -0.99
C TYR A 35 9.58 23.03 -1.29
N LYS A 36 10.00 23.89 -0.40
CA LYS A 36 9.97 25.36 -0.58
C LYS A 36 10.86 25.80 -1.72
N GLU A 37 11.98 25.10 -1.88
CA GLU A 37 12.96 25.38 -2.94
C GLU A 37 13.17 24.14 -3.81
N LEU A 38 13.78 24.33 -4.97
CA LEU A 38 14.18 23.23 -5.82
C LEU A 38 15.21 22.38 -5.09
N THR A 39 14.91 21.11 -4.92
CA THR A 39 15.76 20.15 -4.20
C THR A 39 16.35 19.16 -5.19
N TYR A 40 17.67 19.05 -5.17
CA TYR A 40 18.39 18.05 -5.95
C TYR A 40 18.43 16.76 -5.14
N TRP A 41 17.98 15.70 -5.75
CA TRP A 41 17.79 14.37 -5.13
C TRP A 41 18.78 13.33 -5.66
N SER A 42 19.50 13.65 -6.74
CA SER A 42 20.56 12.84 -7.35
C SER A 42 21.88 13.59 -7.28
N GLU A 43 22.98 12.84 -7.23
CA GLU A 43 24.34 13.36 -7.34
C GLU A 43 24.73 13.66 -8.81
N ASP A 44 23.98 13.12 -9.76
CA ASP A 44 24.16 13.43 -11.19
C ASP A 44 23.63 14.82 -11.51
N SER A 45 24.54 15.74 -11.79
CA SER A 45 24.22 17.14 -12.11
C SER A 45 23.38 17.33 -13.39
N SER A 46 23.25 16.28 -14.23
CA SER A 46 22.39 16.29 -15.41
C SER A 46 20.92 15.98 -15.09
N VAL A 47 20.62 15.59 -13.83
CA VAL A 47 19.28 15.31 -13.35
C VAL A 47 18.65 16.58 -12.77
N GLU A 48 17.46 16.89 -13.21
CA GLU A 48 16.74 18.07 -12.73
C GLU A 48 16.30 17.91 -11.28
N GLY A 49 16.42 18.97 -10.51
CA GLY A 49 15.85 19.02 -9.16
C GLY A 49 14.32 19.01 -9.18
N THR A 50 13.72 18.69 -8.05
CA THR A 50 12.26 18.65 -7.90
C THR A 50 11.80 19.48 -6.70
N ARG A 51 10.56 19.97 -6.77
CA ARG A 51 9.84 20.50 -5.62
C ARG A 51 8.84 19.48 -5.05
N ASN A 52 8.56 18.41 -5.77
CA ASN A 52 7.67 17.38 -5.26
C ASN A 52 8.39 16.51 -4.23
N MET A 53 7.78 16.30 -3.08
CA MET A 53 8.33 15.39 -2.08
C MET A 53 8.18 13.95 -2.57
N PRO A 54 9.27 13.18 -2.65
CA PRO A 54 9.18 11.78 -3.03
C PRO A 54 8.36 10.96 -2.04
N ARG A 55 7.75 9.88 -2.52
CA ARG A 55 7.00 8.90 -1.75
C ARG A 55 5.83 9.46 -0.94
N THR A 56 5.28 10.59 -1.41
CA THR A 56 4.12 11.24 -0.80
C THR A 56 3.01 11.34 -1.84
N PRO A 57 1.99 10.45 -1.80
CA PRO A 57 0.86 10.54 -2.70
C PRO A 57 0.00 11.76 -2.37
N ASP A 58 -0.52 12.43 -3.42
CA ASP A 58 -1.43 13.56 -3.25
C ASP A 58 -2.83 13.10 -2.77
N TYR A 59 -3.20 11.85 -3.07
CA TYR A 59 -4.48 11.26 -2.70
C TYR A 59 -4.27 9.87 -2.15
N TYR A 60 -4.89 9.57 -1.00
CA TYR A 60 -4.95 8.22 -0.46
C TYR A 60 -6.17 8.07 0.44
N GLY A 61 -6.57 6.83 0.67
CA GLY A 61 -7.73 6.58 1.50
C GLY A 61 -7.92 5.10 1.79
N TYR A 62 -8.89 4.84 2.63
CA TYR A 62 -9.25 3.49 3.00
C TYR A 62 -10.73 3.36 3.25
N PHE A 63 -11.21 2.14 3.20
CA PHE A 63 -12.49 1.78 3.78
C PHE A 63 -12.39 0.43 4.51
N THR A 64 -13.26 0.25 5.47
CA THR A 64 -13.51 -1.04 6.12
C THR A 64 -15.01 -1.21 6.30
N PHE A 65 -15.54 -2.24 5.69
CA PHE A 65 -16.92 -2.67 5.87
C PHE A 65 -16.95 -3.99 6.62
N THR A 66 -17.73 -4.05 7.69
CA THR A 66 -17.97 -5.29 8.43
C THR A 66 -19.44 -5.55 8.49
N ALA A 67 -19.85 -6.80 8.35
CA ALA A 67 -21.23 -7.19 8.52
C ALA A 67 -21.35 -8.58 9.17
N ALA A 68 -22.36 -8.74 10.04
CA ALA A 68 -22.71 -9.97 10.70
C ALA A 68 -24.18 -10.33 10.37
N PRO A 69 -24.44 -10.89 9.17
CA PRO A 69 -25.80 -11.21 8.73
C PRO A 69 -26.48 -12.27 9.60
N SER A 70 -25.71 -13.02 10.38
CA SER A 70 -26.22 -13.96 11.37
C SER A 70 -25.33 -14.02 12.60
N LYS A 71 -25.83 -14.64 13.67
CA LYS A 71 -25.06 -14.80 14.93
C LYS A 71 -23.80 -15.65 14.76
N ASN A 72 -23.74 -16.44 13.70
CA ASN A 72 -22.69 -17.41 13.46
C ASN A 72 -21.76 -17.01 12.30
N PHE A 73 -22.14 -16.03 11.51
CA PHE A 73 -21.38 -15.63 10.34
C PHE A 73 -21.17 -14.14 10.31
N ASP A 74 -19.93 -13.74 10.16
CA ASP A 74 -19.53 -12.36 9.89
C ASP A 74 -18.47 -12.30 8.78
N PHE A 75 -18.40 -11.16 8.12
CA PHE A 75 -17.39 -10.90 7.11
C PHE A 75 -16.90 -9.46 7.19
N SER A 76 -15.70 -9.27 6.66
CA SER A 76 -15.06 -7.97 6.56
C SER A 76 -14.49 -7.77 5.16
N LEU A 77 -14.75 -6.59 4.61
CA LEU A 77 -14.15 -6.09 3.38
C LEU A 77 -13.31 -4.88 3.75
N SER A 78 -12.09 -4.80 3.26
CA SER A 78 -11.27 -3.60 3.42
C SER A 78 -10.53 -3.27 2.14
N GLY A 79 -10.32 -1.98 1.93
CA GLY A 79 -9.56 -1.50 0.80
C GLY A 79 -8.71 -0.31 1.19
N VAL A 80 -7.51 -0.25 0.61
CA VAL A 80 -6.59 0.88 0.72
C VAL A 80 -6.27 1.36 -0.69
N TYR A 81 -6.57 2.62 -0.94
CA TYR A 81 -6.19 3.32 -2.16
C TYR A 81 -4.96 4.18 -1.89
N THR A 82 -3.95 4.05 -2.71
CA THR A 82 -2.75 4.88 -2.72
C THR A 82 -2.60 5.49 -4.11
N GLY A 83 -2.73 6.81 -4.20
CA GLY A 83 -2.57 7.54 -5.45
C GLY A 83 -1.13 7.56 -5.92
N ARG A 84 -0.95 8.08 -7.11
CA ARG A 84 0.36 8.25 -7.74
C ARG A 84 1.29 9.09 -6.89
N MET A 85 2.56 8.76 -6.91
CA MET A 85 3.61 9.50 -6.21
C MET A 85 4.89 9.49 -7.04
N HIS A 86 5.80 10.38 -6.68
CA HIS A 86 7.14 10.41 -7.26
C HIS A 86 8.06 9.51 -6.45
N VAL A 87 8.82 8.65 -7.11
CA VAL A 87 9.80 7.77 -6.47
C VAL A 87 11.12 7.90 -7.20
N PRO A 88 12.22 8.24 -6.51
CA PRO A 88 13.53 8.24 -7.14
C PRO A 88 13.94 6.81 -7.48
N HIS A 89 14.54 6.65 -8.65
CA HIS A 89 15.14 5.42 -9.15
C HIS A 89 16.57 5.73 -9.54
N PHE A 90 17.53 5.09 -8.89
CA PHE A 90 18.95 5.37 -9.05
C PHE A 90 19.59 4.35 -9.99
N ALA A 91 20.39 4.87 -10.92
CA ALA A 91 21.21 4.04 -11.78
C ALA A 91 22.33 3.38 -10.96
N PRO A 92 22.76 2.16 -11.34
CA PRO A 92 23.90 1.52 -10.72
C PRO A 92 25.17 2.38 -10.86
N THR A 93 25.97 2.46 -9.79
CA THR A 93 27.25 3.16 -9.78
C THR A 93 28.40 2.29 -10.29
N ASP A 94 28.22 0.98 -10.23
CA ASP A 94 29.22 0.02 -10.68
C ASP A 94 29.03 -0.33 -12.16
N GLU A 95 30.13 -0.77 -12.81
CA GLU A 95 30.04 -1.29 -14.18
C GLU A 95 29.21 -2.58 -14.22
N ILE A 96 28.19 -2.55 -15.05
CA ILE A 96 27.31 -3.70 -15.25
C ILE A 96 27.99 -4.64 -16.28
N PRO A 97 28.19 -5.93 -15.95
CA PRO A 97 28.68 -6.90 -16.91
C PRO A 97 27.81 -6.95 -18.18
N SER A 98 28.44 -7.03 -19.34
CA SER A 98 27.74 -7.06 -20.63
C SER A 98 26.87 -8.31 -20.83
N ASP A 99 27.10 -9.36 -20.04
CA ASP A 99 26.33 -10.60 -20.02
C ASP A 99 25.25 -10.64 -18.93
N SER A 100 24.99 -9.51 -18.26
CA SER A 100 23.92 -9.43 -17.26
C SER A 100 22.57 -9.80 -17.87
N PRO A 101 21.82 -10.73 -17.26
CA PRO A 101 20.49 -11.10 -17.73
C PRO A 101 19.41 -10.02 -17.41
N TYR A 102 19.78 -9.01 -16.63
CA TYR A 102 18.90 -7.93 -16.21
C TYR A 102 19.27 -6.62 -16.88
N GLN A 103 18.24 -5.84 -17.18
CA GLN A 103 18.41 -4.46 -17.68
C GLN A 103 18.33 -3.49 -16.51
N TYR A 104 19.15 -2.47 -16.53
CA TYR A 104 19.18 -1.40 -15.53
C TYR A 104 19.07 -0.05 -16.23
N ILE A 105 18.56 0.94 -15.51
CA ILE A 105 18.57 2.30 -16.00
C ILE A 105 20.01 2.82 -16.07
N VAL A 106 20.26 3.72 -17.01
CA VAL A 106 21.63 4.27 -17.24
C VAL A 106 21.81 5.65 -16.63
N LYS A 107 20.73 6.22 -16.09
CA LYS A 107 20.70 7.54 -15.49
C LYS A 107 19.60 7.58 -14.42
N ASP A 108 19.87 8.28 -13.32
CA ASP A 108 18.88 8.52 -12.29
C ASP A 108 17.62 9.17 -12.83
N GLU A 109 16.46 8.66 -12.46
CA GLU A 109 15.18 9.19 -12.91
C GLU A 109 14.15 9.30 -11.79
N MET A 110 13.24 10.25 -11.91
CA MET A 110 12.10 10.39 -11.01
C MET A 110 10.88 9.73 -11.64
N VAL A 111 10.55 8.55 -11.15
CA VAL A 111 9.44 7.74 -11.66
C VAL A 111 8.12 8.22 -11.07
N HIS A 112 7.09 8.28 -11.90
CA HIS A 112 5.70 8.46 -11.51
C HIS A 112 5.05 7.10 -11.37
N THR A 113 4.73 6.70 -10.13
CA THR A 113 4.09 5.40 -9.89
C THR A 113 2.67 5.36 -10.45
N PRO A 114 2.13 4.18 -10.77
CA PRO A 114 0.68 4.01 -10.88
C PRO A 114 0.00 4.22 -9.52
N ASP A 115 -1.31 4.31 -9.53
CA ASP A 115 -2.12 4.19 -8.33
C ASP A 115 -2.33 2.71 -7.97
N PHE A 116 -2.51 2.44 -6.68
CA PHE A 116 -2.72 1.10 -6.16
C PHE A 116 -4.03 1.02 -5.40
N PHE A 117 -4.68 -0.12 -5.52
CA PHE A 117 -5.83 -0.47 -4.72
C PHE A 117 -5.65 -1.87 -4.13
N ASP A 118 -5.35 -1.92 -2.84
CA ASP A 118 -5.24 -3.17 -2.07
C ASP A 118 -6.61 -3.51 -1.47
N PHE A 119 -7.23 -4.58 -1.96
CA PHE A 119 -8.55 -5.02 -1.52
C PHE A 119 -8.49 -6.40 -0.87
N ASN A 120 -9.15 -6.51 0.30
CA ASN A 120 -9.07 -7.68 1.16
C ASN A 120 -10.47 -8.14 1.56
N VAL A 121 -10.63 -9.45 1.69
CA VAL A 121 -11.84 -10.10 2.18
C VAL A 121 -11.50 -11.09 3.28
N LYS A 122 -12.25 -11.04 4.37
CA LYS A 122 -12.18 -12.00 5.47
C LYS A 122 -13.59 -12.48 5.80
N LEU A 123 -13.71 -13.80 5.98
CA LEU A 123 -14.93 -14.48 6.38
C LEU A 123 -14.69 -15.21 7.69
N ASN A 124 -15.66 -15.20 8.58
CA ASN A 124 -15.63 -15.93 9.83
C ASN A 124 -16.93 -16.71 10.00
N TYR A 125 -16.82 -17.96 10.40
CA TYR A 125 -17.98 -18.77 10.76
C TYR A 125 -17.76 -19.44 12.12
N THR A 126 -18.70 -19.26 13.04
CA THR A 126 -18.63 -19.75 14.40
C THR A 126 -19.58 -20.92 14.61
N PHE A 127 -19.03 -22.08 14.96
CA PHE A 127 -19.79 -23.26 15.40
C PHE A 127 -19.90 -23.23 16.91
N VAL A 128 -21.10 -23.39 17.43
CA VAL A 128 -21.35 -23.62 18.86
C VAL A 128 -21.28 -25.12 19.10
N LEU A 129 -20.19 -25.59 19.71
CA LEU A 129 -19.99 -27.01 19.98
C LEU A 129 -20.74 -27.45 21.24
N ASN A 130 -20.75 -26.61 22.28
CA ASN A 130 -21.53 -26.76 23.49
C ASN A 130 -21.68 -25.40 24.21
N GLU A 131 -22.27 -25.40 25.41
CA GLU A 131 -22.51 -24.16 26.18
C GLU A 131 -21.22 -23.40 26.57
N HIS A 132 -20.07 -24.08 26.58
CA HIS A 132 -18.79 -23.50 27.02
C HIS A 132 -17.74 -23.43 25.94
N VAL A 133 -17.97 -24.03 24.75
CA VAL A 133 -16.95 -24.12 23.69
C VAL A 133 -17.52 -23.74 22.34
N LYS A 134 -16.87 -22.80 21.71
CA LYS A 134 -17.13 -22.37 20.34
C LYS A 134 -15.88 -22.57 19.48
N LEU A 135 -16.10 -22.97 18.25
CA LEU A 135 -15.08 -23.11 17.20
C LEU A 135 -15.35 -22.09 16.12
N GLN A 136 -14.43 -21.20 15.88
CA GLN A 136 -14.51 -20.28 14.74
C GLN A 136 -13.51 -20.71 13.67
N LEU A 137 -14.02 -20.91 12.46
CA LEU A 137 -13.22 -20.98 11.26
C LEU A 137 -13.16 -19.58 10.65
N ASN A 138 -11.96 -19.16 10.28
CA ASN A 138 -11.77 -17.93 9.55
C ASN A 138 -10.90 -18.16 8.32
N GLY A 139 -11.14 -17.38 7.28
CA GLY A 139 -10.37 -17.44 6.07
C GLY A 139 -10.59 -16.21 5.22
N GLY A 140 -9.73 -16.02 4.27
CA GLY A 140 -9.84 -14.86 3.41
C GLY A 140 -8.76 -14.76 2.36
N VAL A 141 -8.80 -13.63 1.66
CA VAL A 141 -7.85 -13.28 0.62
C VAL A 141 -7.41 -11.85 0.87
N GLN A 142 -6.11 -11.64 0.93
CA GLN A 142 -5.49 -10.32 0.95
C GLN A 142 -4.99 -9.99 -0.45
N ASN A 143 -5.02 -8.70 -0.78
CA ASN A 143 -4.63 -8.18 -2.08
C ASN A 143 -5.25 -8.97 -3.25
N ILE A 144 -6.60 -9.01 -3.29
CA ILE A 144 -7.37 -9.81 -4.27
C ILE A 144 -6.98 -9.48 -5.71
N PHE A 145 -6.71 -8.22 -6.00
CA PHE A 145 -6.33 -7.77 -7.33
C PHE A 145 -4.87 -8.05 -7.67
N ASN A 146 -4.10 -8.57 -6.69
CA ASN A 146 -2.67 -8.81 -6.83
C ASN A 146 -1.92 -7.56 -7.32
N ALA A 147 -2.28 -6.40 -6.74
CA ALA A 147 -1.64 -5.14 -7.05
C ALA A 147 -0.21 -5.14 -6.48
N PHE A 148 0.78 -4.88 -7.33
CA PHE A 148 2.19 -4.83 -6.94
C PHE A 148 2.97 -4.00 -7.96
N GLN A 149 4.19 -3.67 -7.62
CA GLN A 149 5.12 -3.01 -8.52
C GLN A 149 5.59 -3.98 -9.62
N GLU A 150 5.32 -3.65 -10.89
CA GLU A 150 5.68 -4.50 -12.02
C GLU A 150 7.12 -4.29 -12.50
N ASP A 151 7.64 -3.08 -12.32
CA ASP A 151 8.95 -2.61 -12.77
C ASP A 151 10.03 -2.69 -11.68
N LEU A 152 9.87 -3.60 -10.71
CA LEU A 152 10.85 -3.81 -9.65
C LEU A 152 12.19 -4.27 -10.22
N ASP A 153 13.25 -3.57 -9.88
CA ASP A 153 14.62 -3.93 -10.23
C ASP A 153 15.00 -5.31 -9.71
N ARG A 154 15.82 -6.02 -10.51
CA ARG A 154 16.28 -7.36 -10.19
C ARG A 154 17.81 -7.44 -10.31
N GLY A 155 18.38 -8.46 -9.66
CA GLY A 155 19.82 -8.71 -9.71
C GLY A 155 20.62 -7.96 -8.66
N VAL A 156 21.93 -8.06 -8.76
CA VAL A 156 22.87 -7.55 -7.75
C VAL A 156 23.07 -6.04 -7.83
N PHE A 157 22.86 -5.47 -9.01
CA PHE A 157 23.02 -4.03 -9.26
C PHE A 157 21.69 -3.25 -9.16
N ARG A 158 20.62 -3.90 -8.65
CA ARG A 158 19.31 -3.24 -8.48
C ARG A 158 19.40 -2.06 -7.52
N ASP A 159 18.61 -1.02 -7.77
CA ASP A 159 18.33 -0.04 -6.73
C ASP A 159 17.44 -0.66 -5.65
N SER A 160 18.03 -0.98 -4.50
CA SER A 160 17.31 -1.54 -3.36
C SER A 160 16.32 -0.55 -2.72
N GLY A 161 16.46 0.72 -3.04
CA GLY A 161 15.53 1.78 -2.63
C GLY A 161 14.33 1.92 -3.57
N TYR A 162 14.39 1.40 -4.79
CA TYR A 162 13.32 1.50 -5.77
C TYR A 162 12.22 0.47 -5.54
N PHE A 163 11.40 0.71 -4.53
CA PHE A 163 10.21 -0.09 -4.29
C PHE A 163 9.02 0.79 -3.90
N TYR A 164 7.82 0.39 -4.28
CA TYR A 164 6.56 1.08 -4.00
C TYR A 164 5.35 0.14 -4.14
N GLY A 165 4.19 0.59 -3.68
CA GLY A 165 2.96 -0.20 -3.75
C GLY A 165 2.84 -1.26 -2.65
N PRO A 166 1.85 -2.15 -2.74
CA PRO A 166 1.65 -3.23 -1.79
C PRO A 166 2.84 -4.18 -1.74
N THR A 167 3.30 -4.52 -0.54
CA THR A 167 4.49 -5.36 -0.32
C THR A 167 4.18 -6.85 -0.32
N GLN A 168 2.89 -7.21 -0.18
CA GLN A 168 2.46 -8.60 -0.17
C GLN A 168 1.67 -8.93 -1.44
N PRO A 169 1.98 -10.03 -2.13
CA PRO A 169 1.18 -10.51 -3.23
C PRO A 169 -0.18 -10.99 -2.73
N ARG A 170 -1.06 -11.38 -3.66
CA ARG A 170 -2.31 -12.04 -3.29
C ARG A 170 -2.02 -13.23 -2.38
N THR A 171 -2.58 -13.16 -1.17
CA THR A 171 -2.33 -14.16 -0.11
C THR A 171 -3.66 -14.74 0.35
N TYR A 172 -3.73 -16.06 0.39
CA TYR A 172 -4.85 -16.80 0.95
C TYR A 172 -4.49 -17.25 2.36
N PHE A 173 -5.43 -17.13 3.29
CA PHE A 173 -5.22 -17.60 4.65
C PHE A 173 -6.44 -18.35 5.17
N ILE A 174 -6.19 -19.28 6.08
CA ILE A 174 -7.19 -19.98 6.87
C ILE A 174 -6.71 -20.06 8.31
N GLY A 175 -7.63 -19.97 9.24
CA GLY A 175 -7.33 -20.06 10.66
C GLY A 175 -8.47 -20.69 11.45
N ILE A 176 -8.13 -21.20 12.62
CA ILE A 176 -9.05 -21.82 13.57
C ILE A 176 -8.85 -21.15 14.92
N LYS A 177 -9.96 -20.81 15.58
CA LYS A 177 -9.98 -20.26 16.94
C LYS A 177 -10.97 -21.03 17.80
N LEU A 178 -10.49 -21.51 18.95
CA LEU A 178 -11.34 -22.08 20.01
C LEU A 178 -11.48 -21.03 21.12
N PHE A 179 -12.71 -20.84 21.61
CA PHE A 179 -13.01 -19.89 22.68
C PHE A 179 -14.32 -20.27 23.40
N ASN A 180 -14.53 -19.71 24.54
CA ASN A 180 -15.73 -19.82 25.36
C ASN A 180 -16.55 -18.52 25.36
#